data_316f8324fa513764c6c0830ac064606e
#
_entry.id   316f8324fa513764c6c0830ac064606e
#
_cell.length_a   1.000
_cell.length_b   1.000
_cell.length_c   1.000
_cell.angle_alpha   90.00
_cell.angle_beta   90.00
_cell.angle_gamma   90.00
#
_symmetry.space_group_name_H-M   'P 1'
#
loop_
_entity.id
_entity.type
_entity.pdbx_description
1 polymer ?
#
loop_
_entity_poly.entity_id
_entity_poly.type
_entity_poly.pdbx_seq_one_letter_code
_entity_poly.pdbx_strand_id
1 'polypeptide(L)'
;MKKIVITGGLGYIGTELCKIYSGYSWNDHITVIDNRFISERVNQLRNWNMNFVHGDILDKKLIKKYCGEADIVHHLAGITSVPRVKSESNQDSDNKIKQVAEEGTQNILDVIKYNCKIIMPSTHVIYEGLNDVKNDLEEDEPAKPVLSYGQSKFINEKQLKNSGKNYIILRLGSVYGYSTDSTRIDIMANYFAKIASQSGMLKLFAGGRQIKSLVPLIDVARCFKFMEEKDNISFETFNVTKDTKTVKQVAEICRKINPKIELRETNDEIPNLGFSLSNRKLKNTGFKFLYGLEESMKEMIVKWSKQNLIKELEFVRDGENEFTDARGKISNHELTEPINMIGLINSKKGTIRANHYHPQQEQKCLFTKGQIIEIYKDILNPNSPKITQVVNEGQLSIIKPNVAHTMVFTKDTTFLNLVRGEREHDNYGITHTIKHLFVDEEEKNLLLECY
;
A
#
# COMPACT_ATOMS: atom_id res chain seq x y z
N MET A 1 -11.29 -17.09 -25.95
CA MET A 1 -11.63 -16.67 -24.58
C MET A 1 -10.59 -17.25 -23.64
N LYS A 2 -9.72 -16.41 -23.09
CA LYS A 2 -8.67 -16.84 -22.16
C LYS A 2 -9.18 -16.83 -20.73
N LYS A 3 -8.72 -17.77 -19.92
CA LYS A 3 -8.93 -17.79 -18.46
C LYS A 3 -7.72 -17.14 -17.81
N ILE A 4 -7.90 -15.96 -17.23
CA ILE A 4 -6.85 -15.15 -16.63
C ILE A 4 -7.07 -15.11 -15.12
N VAL A 5 -6.03 -15.43 -14.36
CA VAL A 5 -6.06 -15.33 -12.89
C VAL A 5 -5.06 -14.26 -12.44
N ILE A 6 -5.52 -13.35 -11.58
CA ILE A 6 -4.69 -12.31 -10.98
C ILE A 6 -4.68 -12.55 -9.46
N THR A 7 -3.58 -13.01 -8.89
CA THR A 7 -3.43 -13.12 -7.44
C THR A 7 -2.89 -11.81 -6.87
N GLY A 8 -3.38 -11.38 -5.72
CA GLY A 8 -3.01 -10.07 -5.15
C GLY A 8 -3.59 -8.87 -5.91
N GLY A 9 -4.75 -9.07 -6.56
CA GLY A 9 -5.35 -8.07 -7.43
C GLY A 9 -5.86 -6.81 -6.72
N LEU A 10 -6.06 -6.84 -5.39
CA LEU A 10 -6.39 -5.66 -4.60
C LEU A 10 -5.14 -4.89 -4.13
N GLY A 11 -3.94 -5.33 -4.50
CA GLY A 11 -2.67 -4.66 -4.21
C GLY A 11 -2.42 -3.44 -5.10
N TYR A 12 -1.29 -2.76 -4.86
CA TYR A 12 -0.88 -1.55 -5.56
C TYR A 12 -0.77 -1.75 -7.10
N ILE A 13 -0.04 -2.77 -7.55
CA ILE A 13 0.09 -3.10 -8.97
C ILE A 13 -1.19 -3.78 -9.48
N GLY A 14 -1.77 -4.68 -8.67
CA GLY A 14 -2.95 -5.45 -9.05
C GLY A 14 -4.16 -4.58 -9.37
N THR A 15 -4.39 -3.52 -8.58
CA THR A 15 -5.47 -2.55 -8.83
C THR A 15 -5.33 -1.89 -10.20
N GLU A 16 -4.14 -1.43 -10.55
CA GLU A 16 -3.92 -0.77 -11.85
C GLU A 16 -3.95 -1.77 -13.02
N LEU A 17 -3.50 -3.01 -12.80
CA LEU A 17 -3.63 -4.06 -13.80
C LEU A 17 -5.11 -4.39 -14.07
N CYS A 18 -5.92 -4.57 -13.03
CA CYS A 18 -7.36 -4.76 -13.17
C CYS A 18 -8.02 -3.59 -13.90
N LYS A 19 -7.60 -2.35 -13.60
CA LYS A 19 -8.07 -1.16 -14.30
C LYS A 19 -7.70 -1.16 -15.79
N ILE A 20 -6.51 -1.62 -16.15
CA ILE A 20 -6.15 -1.78 -17.56
C ILE A 20 -7.10 -2.78 -18.23
N TYR A 21 -7.33 -3.93 -17.62
CA TYR A 21 -8.28 -4.90 -18.15
C TYR A 21 -9.69 -4.34 -18.31
N SER A 22 -10.15 -3.44 -17.45
CA SER A 22 -11.49 -2.85 -17.58
C SER A 22 -11.65 -1.98 -18.83
N GLY A 23 -10.57 -1.51 -19.42
CA GLY A 23 -10.56 -0.72 -20.66
C GLY A 23 -10.63 -1.54 -21.97
N TYR A 24 -10.56 -2.87 -21.89
CA TYR A 24 -10.63 -3.75 -23.07
C TYR A 24 -12.02 -4.37 -23.20
N SER A 25 -12.51 -4.57 -24.41
CA SER A 25 -13.79 -5.26 -24.66
C SER A 25 -13.61 -6.78 -24.52
N TRP A 26 -14.53 -7.42 -23.83
CA TRP A 26 -14.26 -8.69 -23.14
C TRP A 26 -14.82 -9.93 -23.76
N ASN A 27 -13.93 -10.80 -24.13
CA ASN A 27 -14.21 -12.23 -24.24
C ASN A 27 -13.43 -13.07 -23.22
N ASP A 28 -12.62 -12.45 -22.35
CA ASP A 28 -11.75 -13.18 -21.42
C ASP A 28 -12.39 -13.32 -20.03
N HIS A 29 -12.11 -14.43 -19.37
CA HIS A 29 -12.64 -14.74 -18.05
C HIS A 29 -11.57 -14.38 -17.01
N ILE A 30 -11.76 -13.25 -16.30
CA ILE A 30 -10.79 -12.75 -15.34
C ILE A 30 -11.25 -13.10 -13.92
N THR A 31 -10.40 -13.82 -13.19
CA THR A 31 -10.58 -14.10 -11.76
C THR A 31 -9.49 -13.42 -10.96
N VAL A 32 -9.88 -12.63 -9.98
CA VAL A 32 -9.01 -11.91 -9.05
C VAL A 32 -9.05 -12.62 -7.70
N ILE A 33 -7.91 -13.06 -7.19
CA ILE A 33 -7.78 -13.70 -5.88
C ILE A 33 -6.99 -12.76 -4.96
N ASP A 34 -7.55 -12.43 -3.81
CA ASP A 34 -6.85 -11.66 -2.77
C ASP A 34 -7.33 -12.13 -1.39
N ASN A 35 -6.45 -12.16 -0.40
CA ASN A 35 -6.81 -12.51 0.97
C ASN A 35 -7.37 -11.33 1.77
N ARG A 36 -7.36 -10.12 1.19
CA ARG A 36 -8.04 -8.94 1.71
C ARG A 36 -9.40 -8.79 1.07
N PHE A 37 -10.35 -8.26 1.82
CA PHE A 37 -11.66 -7.89 1.30
C PHE A 37 -11.85 -6.37 1.46
N ILE A 38 -11.82 -5.65 0.34
CA ILE A 38 -12.00 -4.20 0.29
C ILE A 38 -13.25 -3.94 -0.55
N SER A 39 -14.35 -3.62 0.12
CA SER A 39 -15.70 -3.59 -0.47
C SER A 39 -15.78 -2.78 -1.75
N GLU A 40 -15.20 -1.58 -1.77
CA GLU A 40 -15.28 -0.71 -2.94
C GLU A 40 -14.53 -1.29 -4.14
N ARG A 41 -13.36 -1.87 -3.89
CA ARG A 41 -12.60 -2.51 -4.97
C ARG A 41 -13.26 -3.77 -5.46
N VAL A 42 -13.84 -4.57 -4.56
CA VAL A 42 -14.61 -5.75 -4.95
C VAL A 42 -15.81 -5.34 -5.79
N ASN A 43 -16.54 -4.30 -5.39
CA ASN A 43 -17.65 -3.76 -6.19
C ASN A 43 -17.16 -3.22 -7.55
N GLN A 44 -16.01 -2.54 -7.57
CA GLN A 44 -15.40 -2.06 -8.80
C GLN A 44 -15.02 -3.21 -9.74
N LEU A 45 -14.42 -4.30 -9.22
CA LEU A 45 -14.11 -5.50 -10.00
C LEU A 45 -15.38 -6.12 -10.60
N ARG A 46 -16.47 -6.20 -9.82
CA ARG A 46 -17.76 -6.69 -10.29
C ARG A 46 -18.34 -5.81 -11.41
N ASN A 47 -18.27 -4.48 -11.26
CA ASN A 47 -18.68 -3.53 -12.29
C ASN A 47 -17.85 -3.66 -13.57
N TRP A 48 -16.61 -4.13 -13.45
CA TRP A 48 -15.73 -4.47 -14.59
C TRP A 48 -15.92 -5.90 -15.10
N ASN A 49 -16.96 -6.60 -14.65
CA ASN A 49 -17.23 -8.00 -15.02
C ASN A 49 -16.08 -8.97 -14.68
N MET A 50 -15.37 -8.70 -13.59
CA MET A 50 -14.32 -9.58 -13.07
C MET A 50 -14.83 -10.39 -11.89
N ASN A 51 -14.49 -11.68 -11.84
CA ASN A 51 -14.83 -12.54 -10.72
C ASN A 51 -13.85 -12.30 -9.57
N PHE A 52 -14.34 -11.91 -8.39
CA PHE A 52 -13.53 -11.77 -7.19
C PHE A 52 -13.67 -13.01 -6.28
N VAL A 53 -12.54 -13.54 -5.86
CA VAL A 53 -12.42 -14.67 -4.92
C VAL A 53 -11.63 -14.21 -3.71
N HIS A 54 -12.30 -14.14 -2.55
CA HIS A 54 -11.61 -13.92 -1.28
C HIS A 54 -10.91 -15.21 -0.87
N GLY A 55 -9.58 -15.21 -0.81
CA GLY A 55 -8.82 -16.41 -0.47
C GLY A 55 -7.31 -16.21 -0.49
N ASP A 56 -6.61 -17.10 0.18
CA ASP A 56 -5.15 -17.06 0.34
C ASP A 56 -4.47 -18.00 -0.67
N ILE A 57 -3.29 -17.59 -1.18
CA ILE A 57 -2.46 -18.43 -2.05
C ILE A 57 -1.87 -19.64 -1.34
N LEU A 58 -1.90 -19.68 0.00
CA LEU A 58 -1.55 -20.84 0.80
C LEU A 58 -2.63 -21.93 0.80
N ASP A 59 -3.87 -21.61 0.42
CA ASP A 59 -4.94 -22.61 0.26
C ASP A 59 -4.80 -23.37 -1.06
N LYS A 60 -4.17 -24.55 -0.98
CA LYS A 60 -3.93 -25.44 -2.14
C LYS A 60 -5.22 -25.83 -2.88
N LYS A 61 -6.34 -26.00 -2.17
CA LYS A 61 -7.62 -26.39 -2.79
C LYS A 61 -8.20 -25.24 -3.61
N LEU A 62 -8.16 -24.04 -3.05
CA LEU A 62 -8.58 -22.82 -3.72
C LEU A 62 -7.72 -22.55 -4.96
N ILE A 63 -6.39 -22.62 -4.81
CA ILE A 63 -5.46 -22.39 -5.93
C ILE A 63 -5.65 -23.44 -7.02
N LYS A 64 -5.81 -24.71 -6.69
CA LYS A 64 -6.10 -25.76 -7.67
C LYS A 64 -7.39 -25.48 -8.43
N LYS A 65 -8.44 -25.03 -7.72
CA LYS A 65 -9.76 -24.73 -8.32
C LYS A 65 -9.69 -23.60 -9.36
N TYR A 66 -8.96 -22.52 -9.07
CA TYR A 66 -8.97 -21.33 -9.90
C TYR A 66 -7.77 -21.22 -10.85
N CYS A 67 -6.58 -21.68 -10.45
CA CYS A 67 -5.39 -21.61 -11.29
C CYS A 67 -5.16 -22.84 -12.17
N GLY A 68 -5.72 -24.01 -11.82
CA GLY A 68 -5.48 -25.26 -12.54
C GLY A 68 -5.88 -25.24 -14.01
N GLU A 69 -6.87 -24.44 -14.37
CA GLU A 69 -7.37 -24.30 -15.74
C GLU A 69 -7.04 -22.93 -16.37
N ALA A 70 -6.16 -22.14 -15.72
CA ALA A 70 -5.78 -20.83 -16.24
C ALA A 70 -4.88 -20.94 -17.47
N ASP A 71 -5.09 -20.03 -18.42
CA ASP A 71 -4.21 -19.82 -19.57
C ASP A 71 -3.09 -18.83 -19.20
N ILE A 72 -3.44 -17.85 -18.35
CA ILE A 72 -2.52 -16.81 -17.86
C ILE A 72 -2.68 -16.68 -16.34
N VAL A 73 -1.57 -16.57 -15.62
CA VAL A 73 -1.53 -16.22 -14.21
C VAL A 73 -0.64 -14.99 -14.00
N HIS A 74 -1.21 -13.88 -13.58
CA HIS A 74 -0.47 -12.74 -13.03
C HIS A 74 -0.30 -12.98 -11.53
N HIS A 75 0.86 -13.45 -11.12
CA HIS A 75 1.12 -13.79 -9.72
C HIS A 75 1.66 -12.58 -8.95
N LEU A 76 0.76 -11.67 -8.52
CA LEU A 76 1.12 -10.45 -7.80
C LEU A 76 1.01 -10.60 -6.28
N ALA A 77 0.36 -11.66 -5.78
CA ALA A 77 0.23 -11.90 -4.35
C ALA A 77 1.60 -12.08 -3.69
N GLY A 78 1.77 -11.46 -2.54
CA GLY A 78 2.99 -11.53 -1.75
C GLY A 78 3.07 -10.39 -0.74
N ILE A 79 3.80 -10.61 0.34
CA ILE A 79 4.05 -9.58 1.35
C ILE A 79 5.27 -8.77 0.91
N THR A 80 5.08 -7.46 0.78
CA THR A 80 6.12 -6.53 0.34
C THR A 80 6.48 -5.59 1.48
N SER A 81 7.19 -6.08 2.48
CA SER A 81 7.74 -5.25 3.55
C SER A 81 9.25 -5.12 3.35
N VAL A 82 9.72 -3.88 3.17
CA VAL A 82 11.14 -3.56 3.09
C VAL A 82 11.44 -2.60 4.22
N PRO A 83 12.11 -3.06 5.30
CA PRO A 83 12.47 -2.20 6.41
C PRO A 83 13.38 -1.06 5.93
N ARG A 84 13.16 0.14 6.44
CA ARG A 84 13.97 1.33 6.11
C ARG A 84 15.35 1.25 6.77
N VAL A 85 15.41 0.65 7.96
CA VAL A 85 16.61 0.42 8.75
C VAL A 85 16.59 -1.01 9.29
N LYS A 86 17.77 -1.58 9.48
CA LYS A 86 17.97 -2.98 9.89
C LYS A 86 17.25 -3.34 11.21
N SER A 87 17.06 -2.37 12.10
CA SER A 87 16.37 -2.53 13.38
C SER A 87 14.84 -2.69 13.28
N GLU A 88 14.25 -2.41 12.10
CA GLU A 88 12.80 -2.60 11.85
C GLU A 88 12.46 -4.04 11.42
N SER A 89 13.46 -4.89 11.14
CA SER A 89 13.21 -6.30 10.81
C SER A 89 12.77 -7.08 12.04
N ASN A 90 11.64 -7.79 11.92
CA ASN A 90 11.08 -8.67 12.93
C ASN A 90 11.06 -10.09 12.38
N GLN A 91 11.58 -11.06 13.16
CA GLN A 91 11.74 -12.44 12.71
C GLN A 91 10.41 -13.11 12.33
N ASP A 92 9.32 -12.80 13.03
CA ASP A 92 7.99 -13.34 12.71
C ASP A 92 7.46 -12.79 11.37
N SER A 93 7.66 -11.51 11.12
CA SER A 93 7.35 -10.88 9.85
C SER A 93 8.18 -11.48 8.71
N ASP A 94 9.47 -11.69 8.92
CA ASP A 94 10.38 -12.28 7.95
C ASP A 94 10.00 -13.73 7.61
N ASN A 95 9.61 -14.52 8.61
CA ASN A 95 9.15 -15.90 8.42
C ASN A 95 7.84 -15.92 7.61
N LYS A 96 6.90 -15.04 7.91
CA LYS A 96 5.65 -14.92 7.15
C LYS A 96 5.88 -14.49 5.71
N ILE A 97 6.80 -13.53 5.46
CA ILE A 97 7.21 -13.12 4.11
C ILE A 97 7.72 -14.32 3.31
N LYS A 98 8.64 -15.10 3.91
CA LYS A 98 9.22 -16.29 3.27
C LYS A 98 8.15 -17.34 3.00
N GLN A 99 7.34 -17.68 4.01
CA GLN A 99 6.30 -18.69 3.86
C GLN A 99 5.33 -18.33 2.72
N VAL A 100 4.74 -17.15 2.75
CA VAL A 100 3.78 -16.73 1.73
C VAL A 100 4.41 -16.71 0.34
N ALA A 101 5.65 -16.24 0.23
CA ALA A 101 6.35 -16.20 -1.05
C ALA A 101 6.66 -17.63 -1.56
N GLU A 102 7.30 -18.47 -0.76
CA GLU A 102 7.81 -19.77 -1.19
C GLU A 102 6.68 -20.79 -1.38
N GLU A 103 5.83 -21.00 -0.34
CA GLU A 103 4.73 -21.96 -0.41
C GLU A 103 3.63 -21.50 -1.35
N GLY A 104 3.27 -20.20 -1.32
CA GLY A 104 2.24 -19.65 -2.20
C GLY A 104 2.60 -19.74 -3.67
N THR A 105 3.84 -19.43 -4.03
CA THR A 105 4.34 -19.59 -5.40
C THR A 105 4.37 -21.08 -5.81
N GLN A 106 4.84 -21.96 -4.91
CA GLN A 106 4.87 -23.38 -5.20
C GLN A 106 3.47 -23.96 -5.42
N ASN A 107 2.49 -23.57 -4.61
CA ASN A 107 1.10 -24.00 -4.78
C ASN A 107 0.52 -23.67 -6.14
N ILE A 108 0.90 -22.51 -6.70
CA ILE A 108 0.48 -22.12 -8.05
C ILE A 108 1.22 -22.98 -9.10
N LEU A 109 2.53 -23.13 -8.98
CA LEU A 109 3.33 -23.90 -9.93
C LEU A 109 2.93 -25.38 -9.99
N ASP A 110 2.53 -25.96 -8.87
CA ASP A 110 2.09 -27.37 -8.79
C ASP A 110 0.80 -27.65 -9.58
N VAL A 111 -0.05 -26.63 -9.78
CA VAL A 111 -1.39 -26.83 -10.34
C VAL A 111 -1.57 -26.26 -11.76
N ILE A 112 -0.82 -25.24 -12.16
CA ILE A 112 -0.96 -24.64 -13.49
C ILE A 112 -0.47 -25.60 -14.58
N LYS A 113 -1.07 -25.51 -15.76
CA LYS A 113 -0.66 -26.29 -16.95
C LYS A 113 0.72 -25.85 -17.44
N TYR A 114 1.41 -26.70 -18.18
CA TYR A 114 2.72 -26.38 -18.74
C TYR A 114 2.66 -25.22 -19.75
N ASN A 115 1.57 -25.09 -20.50
CA ASN A 115 1.34 -24.01 -21.45
C ASN A 115 0.74 -22.74 -20.81
N CYS A 116 0.36 -22.79 -19.55
CA CYS A 116 -0.08 -21.60 -18.81
C CYS A 116 1.10 -20.61 -18.68
N LYS A 117 0.91 -19.37 -19.10
CA LYS A 117 1.91 -18.32 -18.93
C LYS A 117 1.78 -17.68 -17.55
N ILE A 118 2.80 -17.86 -16.71
CA ILE A 118 2.87 -17.18 -15.41
C ILE A 118 3.76 -15.94 -15.50
N ILE A 119 3.23 -14.77 -15.12
CA ILE A 119 3.96 -13.50 -15.10
C ILE A 119 4.06 -13.03 -13.66
N MET A 120 5.27 -12.88 -13.14
CA MET A 120 5.51 -12.59 -11.72
C MET A 120 6.41 -11.35 -11.55
N PRO A 121 6.05 -10.42 -10.64
CA PRO A 121 6.96 -9.35 -10.24
C PRO A 121 8.05 -9.88 -9.31
N SER A 122 9.28 -9.67 -9.70
CA SER A 122 10.45 -9.70 -8.85
C SER A 122 10.88 -8.26 -8.52
N THR A 123 12.05 -8.05 -8.00
CA THR A 123 12.48 -6.77 -7.46
C THR A 123 13.95 -6.48 -7.72
N HIS A 124 14.30 -5.19 -7.83
CA HIS A 124 15.69 -4.74 -7.84
C HIS A 124 16.40 -4.99 -6.49
N VAL A 125 15.66 -5.19 -5.40
CA VAL A 125 16.20 -5.44 -4.05
C VAL A 125 17.10 -6.70 -4.00
N ILE A 126 17.00 -7.61 -4.97
CA ILE A 126 17.91 -8.76 -5.10
C ILE A 126 19.38 -8.37 -5.29
N TYR A 127 19.67 -7.12 -5.61
CA TYR A 127 21.04 -6.60 -5.82
C TYR A 127 21.55 -5.73 -4.67
N GLU A 128 20.83 -5.59 -3.55
CA GLU A 128 21.24 -4.72 -2.44
C GLU A 128 22.55 -5.11 -1.73
N GLY A 129 22.97 -6.35 -1.86
CA GLY A 129 24.25 -6.82 -1.31
C GLY A 129 25.47 -6.58 -2.19
N LEU A 130 25.36 -5.83 -3.27
CA LEU A 130 26.51 -5.41 -4.07
C LEU A 130 27.36 -4.41 -3.26
N ASN A 131 28.67 -4.61 -3.24
CA ASN A 131 29.59 -3.79 -2.43
C ASN A 131 29.86 -2.43 -3.08
N ASP A 132 29.77 -2.36 -4.41
CA ASP A 132 30.12 -1.17 -5.20
C ASP A 132 28.89 -0.60 -5.90
N VAL A 133 28.94 0.70 -6.20
CA VAL A 133 27.95 1.33 -7.07
C VAL A 133 28.12 0.77 -8.48
N LYS A 134 27.09 0.06 -8.95
CA LYS A 134 27.03 -0.44 -10.31
C LYS A 134 25.92 0.26 -11.09
N ASN A 135 26.19 0.57 -12.34
CA ASN A 135 25.23 1.18 -13.24
C ASN A 135 24.85 0.21 -14.34
N ASP A 136 23.61 0.34 -14.78
CA ASP A 136 23.03 -0.40 -15.93
C ASP A 136 23.16 -1.93 -15.79
N LEU A 137 22.87 -2.46 -14.58
CA LEU A 137 22.83 -3.90 -14.32
C LEU A 137 21.87 -4.59 -15.28
N GLU A 138 22.37 -5.58 -15.98
CA GLU A 138 21.59 -6.46 -16.87
C GLU A 138 20.98 -7.64 -16.09
N GLU A 139 20.12 -8.42 -16.73
CA GLU A 139 19.34 -9.48 -16.08
C GLU A 139 20.18 -10.70 -15.66
N ASP A 140 21.36 -10.87 -16.23
CA ASP A 140 22.34 -11.95 -15.93
C ASP A 140 23.30 -11.59 -14.78
N GLU A 141 23.32 -10.34 -14.31
CA GLU A 141 24.14 -9.96 -13.16
C GLU A 141 23.78 -10.83 -11.93
N PRO A 142 24.79 -11.38 -11.24
CA PRO A 142 24.58 -12.22 -10.07
C PRO A 142 23.83 -11.51 -8.95
N ALA A 143 22.70 -12.07 -8.55
CA ALA A 143 21.89 -11.53 -7.44
C ALA A 143 22.60 -11.73 -6.09
N LYS A 144 22.50 -10.73 -5.21
CA LYS A 144 23.03 -10.73 -3.85
C LYS A 144 21.99 -10.15 -2.87
N PRO A 145 20.86 -10.85 -2.65
CA PRO A 145 19.81 -10.34 -1.77
C PRO A 145 20.23 -10.41 -0.31
N VAL A 146 20.01 -9.33 0.44
CA VAL A 146 20.33 -9.21 1.87
C VAL A 146 19.06 -9.30 2.72
N LEU A 147 18.02 -8.58 2.34
CA LEU A 147 16.75 -8.53 3.07
C LEU A 147 15.88 -9.74 2.77
N SER A 148 15.08 -10.18 3.75
CA SER A 148 14.17 -11.32 3.64
C SER A 148 13.22 -11.21 2.44
N TYR A 149 12.72 -10.02 2.14
CA TYR A 149 11.92 -9.77 0.94
C TYR A 149 12.70 -10.04 -0.36
N GLY A 150 13.92 -9.52 -0.48
CA GLY A 150 14.79 -9.77 -1.65
C GLY A 150 15.14 -11.24 -1.80
N GLN A 151 15.47 -11.91 -0.68
CA GLN A 151 15.75 -13.35 -0.65
C GLN A 151 14.55 -14.18 -1.12
N SER A 152 13.35 -13.88 -0.60
CA SER A 152 12.11 -14.56 -0.99
C SER A 152 11.81 -14.39 -2.48
N LYS A 153 11.94 -13.19 -3.02
CA LYS A 153 11.75 -12.94 -4.45
C LYS A 153 12.79 -13.68 -5.32
N PHE A 154 14.02 -13.75 -4.86
CA PHE A 154 15.06 -14.50 -5.58
C PHE A 154 14.80 -16.02 -5.54
N ILE A 155 14.26 -16.55 -4.43
CA ILE A 155 13.81 -17.94 -4.35
C ILE A 155 12.64 -18.18 -5.33
N ASN A 156 11.67 -17.26 -5.39
CA ASN A 156 10.57 -17.37 -6.35
C ASN A 156 11.08 -17.38 -7.82
N GLU A 157 12.09 -16.57 -8.18
CA GLU A 157 12.72 -16.65 -9.51
C GLU A 157 13.30 -18.04 -9.78
N LYS A 158 13.96 -18.65 -8.80
CA LYS A 158 14.50 -20.01 -8.93
C LYS A 158 13.39 -21.06 -9.07
N GLN A 159 12.30 -20.93 -8.27
CA GLN A 159 11.15 -21.84 -8.40
C GLN A 159 10.56 -21.79 -9.83
N LEU A 160 10.33 -20.58 -10.37
CA LEU A 160 9.83 -20.42 -11.73
C LEU A 160 10.79 -21.03 -12.77
N LYS A 161 12.08 -20.70 -12.68
CA LYS A 161 13.11 -21.21 -13.62
C LYS A 161 13.23 -22.73 -13.62
N ASN A 162 13.05 -23.35 -12.45
CA ASN A 162 13.16 -24.80 -12.28
C ASN A 162 11.84 -25.55 -12.52
N SER A 163 10.71 -24.84 -12.65
CA SER A 163 9.37 -25.46 -12.75
C SER A 163 9.08 -26.11 -14.11
N GLY A 164 9.82 -25.74 -15.16
CA GLY A 164 9.52 -26.12 -16.54
C GLY A 164 8.25 -25.42 -17.10
N LYS A 165 7.59 -24.55 -16.33
CA LYS A 165 6.40 -23.80 -16.77
C LYS A 165 6.79 -22.59 -17.61
N ASN A 166 5.90 -22.15 -18.50
CA ASN A 166 6.10 -20.93 -19.27
C ASN A 166 6.04 -19.70 -18.36
N TYR A 167 7.19 -19.09 -18.06
CA TYR A 167 7.28 -17.97 -17.13
C TYR A 167 7.83 -16.70 -17.76
N ILE A 168 7.42 -15.56 -17.18
CA ILE A 168 8.05 -14.24 -17.36
C ILE A 168 8.26 -13.63 -15.98
N ILE A 169 9.49 -13.23 -15.69
CA ILE A 169 9.88 -12.56 -14.45
C ILE A 169 10.15 -11.10 -14.76
N LEU A 170 9.49 -10.20 -14.01
CA LEU A 170 9.64 -8.76 -14.14
C LEU A 170 10.33 -8.20 -12.88
N ARG A 171 11.63 -7.90 -12.95
CA ARG A 171 12.39 -7.28 -11.87
C ARG A 171 12.11 -5.79 -11.86
N LEU A 172 11.24 -5.37 -10.94
CA LEU A 172 10.78 -4.00 -10.86
C LEU A 172 11.78 -3.10 -10.14
N GLY A 173 12.04 -1.93 -10.69
CA GLY A 173 12.62 -0.80 -9.96
C GLY A 173 11.65 -0.30 -8.88
N SER A 174 11.98 0.79 -8.18
CA SER A 174 11.08 1.44 -7.24
C SER A 174 9.85 1.97 -7.99
N VAL A 175 8.69 1.35 -7.74
CA VAL A 175 7.44 1.66 -8.44
C VAL A 175 6.81 2.91 -7.82
N TYR A 176 6.55 3.94 -8.62
CA TYR A 176 5.92 5.17 -8.15
C TYR A 176 4.66 5.51 -8.94
N GLY A 177 3.74 6.21 -8.30
CA GLY A 177 2.50 6.70 -8.93
C GLY A 177 1.31 6.68 -7.98
N TYR A 178 0.29 7.47 -8.32
CA TYR A 178 -0.94 7.52 -7.57
C TYR A 178 -1.86 6.36 -7.94
N SER A 179 -2.39 5.70 -6.94
CA SER A 179 -3.46 4.70 -7.10
C SER A 179 -4.41 4.82 -5.92
N THR A 180 -5.37 5.70 -6.01
CA THR A 180 -6.40 5.99 -4.99
C THR A 180 -6.06 5.48 -3.58
N ASP A 181 -6.75 4.44 -3.13
CA ASP A 181 -6.61 3.81 -1.82
C ASP A 181 -5.54 2.71 -1.76
N SER A 182 -4.96 2.30 -2.88
CA SER A 182 -3.88 1.30 -2.94
C SER A 182 -2.47 1.87 -3.03
N THR A 183 -2.33 3.22 -3.01
CA THR A 183 -1.01 3.86 -3.12
C THR A 183 -0.11 3.48 -1.95
N ARG A 184 1.05 2.93 -2.26
CA ARG A 184 2.08 2.61 -1.28
C ARG A 184 2.89 3.85 -0.90
N ILE A 185 2.61 4.40 0.27
CA ILE A 185 3.28 5.63 0.77
C ILE A 185 4.72 5.35 1.25
N ASP A 186 5.06 4.10 1.58
CA ASP A 186 6.39 3.68 2.01
C ASP A 186 7.47 3.78 0.92
N ILE A 187 7.08 3.79 -0.33
CA ILE A 187 8.01 3.95 -1.46
C ILE A 187 8.51 5.40 -1.49
N MET A 188 9.82 5.58 -1.54
CA MET A 188 10.49 6.87 -1.39
C MET A 188 9.86 7.99 -2.25
N ALA A 189 9.64 7.77 -3.53
CA ALA A 189 9.06 8.78 -4.41
C ALA A 189 7.63 9.16 -4.01
N ASN A 190 6.79 8.17 -3.66
CA ASN A 190 5.42 8.40 -3.19
C ASN A 190 5.42 9.13 -1.85
N TYR A 191 6.29 8.72 -0.92
CA TYR A 191 6.47 9.39 0.37
C TYR A 191 6.88 10.86 0.19
N PHE A 192 7.85 11.14 -0.69
CA PHE A 192 8.29 12.50 -0.96
C PHE A 192 7.17 13.35 -1.57
N ALA A 193 6.41 12.80 -2.50
CA ALA A 193 5.25 13.50 -3.06
C ALA A 193 4.19 13.80 -1.99
N LYS A 194 3.95 12.86 -1.06
CA LYS A 194 3.01 13.06 0.05
C LYS A 194 3.46 14.18 0.98
N ILE A 195 4.72 14.17 1.42
CA ILE A 195 5.27 15.24 2.26
C ILE A 195 5.27 16.58 1.53
N ALA A 196 5.62 16.58 0.23
CA ALA A 196 5.61 17.78 -0.58
C ALA A 196 4.20 18.37 -0.76
N SER A 197 3.16 17.53 -0.82
CA SER A 197 1.77 18.00 -0.86
C SER A 197 1.35 18.77 0.39
N GLN A 198 2.04 18.53 1.50
CA GLN A 198 1.81 19.14 2.81
C GLN A 198 2.76 20.32 3.10
N SER A 199 3.60 20.70 2.15
CA SER A 199 4.69 21.68 2.34
C SER A 199 5.63 21.30 3.50
N GLY A 200 5.83 19.99 3.72
CA GLY A 200 6.67 19.46 4.79
C GLY A 200 8.15 19.42 4.45
N MET A 201 8.95 18.89 5.38
CA MET A 201 10.40 18.73 5.25
C MET A 201 10.75 17.35 4.72
N LEU A 202 11.55 17.28 3.66
CA LEU A 202 12.14 16.06 3.14
C LEU A 202 13.54 15.84 3.73
N LYS A 203 13.69 14.75 4.48
CA LYS A 203 14.97 14.36 5.06
C LYS A 203 15.77 13.51 4.06
N LEU A 204 17.00 13.94 3.75
CA LEU A 204 17.89 13.33 2.79
C LEU A 204 19.05 12.63 3.50
N PHE A 205 18.93 11.34 3.79
CA PHE A 205 19.98 10.55 4.41
C PHE A 205 21.24 10.51 3.52
N ALA A 206 22.40 10.64 4.12
CA ALA A 206 23.69 10.73 3.42
C ALA A 206 23.68 11.77 2.28
N GLY A 207 23.02 12.91 2.48
CA GLY A 207 22.88 13.94 1.45
C GLY A 207 22.05 13.51 0.23
N GLY A 208 21.30 12.45 0.32
CA GLY A 208 20.45 11.93 -0.77
C GLY A 208 21.22 11.38 -1.97
N ARG A 209 22.47 10.93 -1.78
CA ARG A 209 23.33 10.43 -2.87
C ARG A 209 22.93 9.06 -3.41
N GLN A 210 22.11 8.30 -2.69
CA GLN A 210 21.71 6.97 -3.10
C GLN A 210 20.99 6.97 -4.46
N ILE A 211 21.45 6.09 -5.36
CA ILE A 211 20.89 5.89 -6.70
C ILE A 211 19.65 4.98 -6.60
N LYS A 212 18.62 5.32 -7.32
CA LYS A 212 17.37 4.56 -7.44
C LYS A 212 16.98 4.35 -8.90
N SER A 213 16.68 3.13 -9.26
CA SER A 213 15.97 2.79 -10.48
C SER A 213 14.48 2.93 -10.24
N LEU A 214 13.81 3.75 -11.01
CA LEU A 214 12.43 4.17 -10.82
C LEU A 214 11.55 3.75 -12.00
N VAL A 215 10.29 3.35 -11.72
CA VAL A 215 9.35 2.97 -12.78
C VAL A 215 7.93 3.44 -12.43
N PRO A 216 7.19 4.05 -13.40
CA PRO A 216 5.80 4.45 -13.20
C PRO A 216 4.89 3.23 -12.98
N LEU A 217 4.01 3.30 -11.99
CA LEU A 217 3.04 2.26 -11.65
C LEU A 217 2.20 1.81 -12.85
N ILE A 218 1.70 2.79 -13.61
CA ILE A 218 0.87 2.49 -14.78
C ILE A 218 1.67 1.77 -15.86
N ASP A 219 2.94 2.14 -16.08
CA ASP A 219 3.79 1.43 -17.02
C ASP A 219 4.15 0.02 -16.56
N VAL A 220 4.24 -0.22 -15.23
CA VAL A 220 4.37 -1.58 -14.69
C VAL A 220 3.13 -2.40 -15.05
N ALA A 221 1.93 -1.91 -14.76
CA ALA A 221 0.69 -2.61 -15.09
C ALA A 221 0.57 -2.85 -16.61
N ARG A 222 0.92 -1.87 -17.44
CA ARG A 222 0.98 -2.01 -18.89
C ARG A 222 2.01 -3.07 -19.34
N CYS A 223 3.13 -3.16 -18.64
CA CYS A 223 4.15 -4.18 -18.95
C CYS A 223 3.64 -5.60 -18.69
N PHE A 224 2.89 -5.82 -17.59
CA PHE A 224 2.22 -7.11 -17.34
C PHE A 224 1.28 -7.49 -18.49
N LYS A 225 0.41 -6.55 -18.92
CA LYS A 225 -0.51 -6.81 -20.05
C LYS A 225 0.23 -7.00 -21.35
N PHE A 226 1.26 -6.21 -21.64
CA PHE A 226 2.09 -6.36 -22.83
C PHE A 226 2.77 -7.73 -22.91
N MET A 227 3.34 -8.22 -21.81
CA MET A 227 3.99 -9.53 -21.76
C MET A 227 3.00 -10.70 -21.90
N GLU A 228 1.78 -10.53 -21.45
CA GLU A 228 0.70 -11.49 -21.69
C GLU A 228 0.43 -11.67 -23.19
N GLU A 229 0.41 -10.55 -23.93
CA GLU A 229 0.09 -10.52 -25.38
C GLU A 229 1.24 -10.99 -26.27
N LYS A 230 2.45 -11.19 -25.74
CA LYS A 230 3.63 -11.61 -26.48
C LYS A 230 3.79 -13.15 -26.44
N ASP A 231 3.15 -13.85 -27.35
CA ASP A 231 3.23 -15.32 -27.39
C ASP A 231 4.65 -15.85 -27.69
N ASN A 232 5.47 -15.06 -28.38
CA ASN A 232 6.85 -15.39 -28.71
C ASN A 232 7.85 -15.11 -27.56
N ILE A 233 7.41 -14.63 -26.40
CA ILE A 233 8.26 -14.40 -25.23
C ILE A 233 7.90 -15.41 -24.15
N SER A 234 8.86 -16.25 -23.78
CA SER A 234 8.74 -17.33 -22.80
C SER A 234 10.07 -17.58 -22.11
N PHE A 235 10.05 -18.02 -20.86
CA PHE A 235 11.24 -18.37 -20.06
C PHE A 235 12.24 -17.22 -19.90
N GLU A 236 11.70 -16.00 -19.71
CA GLU A 236 12.48 -14.79 -19.74
C GLU A 236 12.39 -13.98 -18.45
N THR A 237 13.46 -13.23 -18.17
CA THR A 237 13.52 -12.25 -17.10
C THR A 237 13.80 -10.87 -17.70
N PHE A 238 13.10 -9.84 -17.23
CA PHE A 238 13.26 -8.46 -17.67
C PHE A 238 13.39 -7.50 -16.49
N ASN A 239 14.33 -6.58 -16.58
CA ASN A 239 14.38 -5.41 -15.71
C ASN A 239 13.36 -4.37 -16.17
N VAL A 240 12.48 -3.97 -15.27
CA VAL A 240 11.42 -2.99 -15.54
C VAL A 240 11.71 -1.71 -14.78
N THR A 241 12.43 -0.82 -15.43
CA THR A 241 12.80 0.50 -14.93
C THR A 241 12.77 1.51 -16.05
N LYS A 242 12.41 2.76 -15.75
CA LYS A 242 12.40 3.86 -16.73
C LYS A 242 13.52 4.86 -16.46
N ASP A 243 13.56 5.37 -15.23
CA ASP A 243 14.41 6.47 -14.84
C ASP A 243 15.44 6.04 -13.79
N THR A 244 16.65 6.57 -13.88
CA THR A 244 17.66 6.46 -12.80
C THR A 244 17.87 7.85 -12.21
N LYS A 245 17.64 7.99 -10.91
CA LYS A 245 17.79 9.25 -10.18
C LYS A 245 18.41 9.00 -8.81
N THR A 246 19.13 10.00 -8.29
CA THR A 246 19.46 10.00 -6.86
C THR A 246 18.23 10.42 -6.04
N VAL A 247 18.22 10.04 -4.77
CA VAL A 247 17.18 10.47 -3.81
C VAL A 247 17.07 12.01 -3.79
N LYS A 248 18.22 12.73 -3.83
CA LYS A 248 18.25 14.19 -3.89
C LYS A 248 17.58 14.74 -5.16
N GLN A 249 17.83 14.13 -6.32
CA GLN A 249 17.18 14.56 -7.57
C GLN A 249 15.66 14.41 -7.52
N VAL A 250 15.14 13.34 -6.88
CA VAL A 250 13.69 13.18 -6.68
C VAL A 250 13.13 14.25 -5.74
N ALA A 251 13.85 14.56 -4.67
CA ALA A 251 13.47 15.64 -3.74
C ALA A 251 13.46 17.02 -4.41
N GLU A 252 14.43 17.29 -5.29
CA GLU A 252 14.48 18.54 -6.07
C GLU A 252 13.29 18.66 -7.04
N ILE A 253 12.84 17.55 -7.64
CA ILE A 253 11.60 17.55 -8.42
C ILE A 253 10.42 18.00 -7.54
N CYS A 254 10.30 17.44 -6.32
CA CYS A 254 9.26 17.86 -5.39
C CYS A 254 9.37 19.36 -5.06
N ARG A 255 10.58 19.87 -4.80
CA ARG A 255 10.81 21.29 -4.50
C ARG A 255 10.48 22.20 -5.67
N LYS A 256 10.78 21.78 -6.91
CA LYS A 256 10.38 22.49 -8.11
C LYS A 256 8.86 22.64 -8.24
N ILE A 257 8.11 21.57 -7.85
CA ILE A 257 6.64 21.55 -7.91
C ILE A 257 6.03 22.35 -6.76
N ASN A 258 6.56 22.18 -5.54
CA ASN A 258 6.15 22.95 -4.36
C ASN A 258 7.36 23.59 -3.68
N PRO A 259 7.66 24.88 -3.99
CA PRO A 259 8.81 25.60 -3.43
C PRO A 259 8.78 25.81 -1.91
N LYS A 260 7.65 25.55 -1.25
CA LYS A 260 7.50 25.73 0.20
C LYS A 260 8.11 24.57 1.02
N ILE A 261 8.53 23.49 0.38
CA ILE A 261 9.12 22.36 1.10
C ILE A 261 10.58 22.66 1.49
N GLU A 262 10.96 22.15 2.66
CA GLU A 262 12.35 22.18 3.12
C GLU A 262 13.06 20.87 2.71
N LEU A 263 14.29 20.95 2.22
CA LEU A 263 15.18 19.82 2.03
C LEU A 263 16.26 19.85 3.13
N ARG A 264 16.32 18.79 3.95
CA ARG A 264 17.30 18.67 5.03
C ARG A 264 18.24 17.50 4.78
N GLU A 265 19.46 17.79 4.46
CA GLU A 265 20.53 16.78 4.35
C GLU A 265 21.01 16.32 5.73
N THR A 266 21.26 15.03 5.87
CA THR A 266 21.83 14.44 7.08
C THR A 266 23.03 13.59 6.74
N ASN A 267 23.88 13.34 7.76
CA ASN A 267 25.07 12.49 7.62
C ASN A 267 24.81 11.04 8.06
N ASP A 268 23.55 10.66 8.24
CA ASP A 268 23.18 9.30 8.62
C ASP A 268 23.73 8.29 7.61
N GLU A 269 24.23 7.18 8.08
CA GLU A 269 24.68 6.09 7.23
C GLU A 269 23.53 5.45 6.47
N ILE A 270 23.76 5.16 5.20
CA ILE A 270 22.84 4.40 4.36
C ILE A 270 23.45 3.02 4.04
N PRO A 271 22.58 1.98 3.91
CA PRO A 271 23.07 0.61 3.74
C PRO A 271 23.86 0.41 2.45
N ASN A 272 23.58 1.18 1.40
CA ASN A 272 24.32 1.16 0.15
C ASN A 272 24.09 2.46 -0.64
N LEU A 273 25.01 2.77 -1.57
CA LEU A 273 24.88 3.93 -2.47
C LEU A 273 23.92 3.68 -3.66
N GLY A 274 23.38 2.48 -3.74
CA GLY A 274 22.42 2.09 -4.79
C GLY A 274 23.11 1.58 -6.05
N PHE A 275 22.28 1.34 -7.03
CA PHE A 275 22.65 0.84 -8.35
C PHE A 275 21.55 1.23 -9.36
N SER A 276 21.86 1.14 -10.65
CA SER A 276 20.85 1.28 -11.69
C SER A 276 20.67 -0.01 -12.48
N LEU A 277 19.45 -0.24 -12.94
CA LEU A 277 19.09 -1.36 -13.80
C LEU A 277 19.05 -0.91 -15.27
N SER A 278 19.55 -1.76 -16.16
CA SER A 278 19.35 -1.63 -17.60
C SER A 278 17.94 -2.06 -17.99
N ASN A 279 17.25 -1.26 -18.80
CA ASN A 279 15.97 -1.62 -19.40
C ASN A 279 16.07 -1.98 -20.88
N ARG A 280 17.28 -2.19 -21.39
CA ARG A 280 17.57 -2.41 -22.81
C ARG A 280 16.84 -3.62 -23.34
N LYS A 281 16.92 -4.75 -22.61
CA LYS A 281 16.27 -6.01 -23.00
C LYS A 281 14.76 -5.83 -23.13
N LEU A 282 14.11 -5.16 -22.17
CA LEU A 282 12.67 -4.89 -22.25
C LEU A 282 12.32 -3.98 -23.43
N LYS A 283 13.06 -2.91 -23.67
CA LYS A 283 12.83 -2.02 -24.81
C LYS A 283 12.98 -2.76 -26.16
N ASN A 284 13.90 -3.69 -26.26
CA ASN A 284 14.10 -4.49 -27.48
C ASN A 284 12.90 -5.38 -27.81
N THR A 285 11.99 -5.67 -26.86
CA THR A 285 10.71 -6.34 -27.13
C THR A 285 9.67 -5.45 -27.81
N GLY A 286 9.95 -4.15 -27.91
CA GLY A 286 9.02 -3.13 -28.41
C GLY A 286 8.20 -2.44 -27.31
N PHE A 287 8.43 -2.75 -26.02
CA PHE A 287 7.74 -2.07 -24.93
C PHE A 287 8.17 -0.60 -24.85
N LYS A 288 7.18 0.29 -24.69
CA LYS A 288 7.40 1.73 -24.57
C LYS A 288 6.83 2.25 -23.24
N PHE A 289 7.70 2.90 -22.46
CA PHE A 289 7.27 3.66 -21.29
C PHE A 289 6.58 4.95 -21.73
N LEU A 290 5.43 5.27 -21.15
CA LEU A 290 4.63 6.44 -21.54
C LEU A 290 4.62 7.53 -20.47
N TYR A 291 4.77 7.18 -19.19
CA TYR A 291 4.59 8.10 -18.07
C TYR A 291 5.93 8.61 -17.54
N GLY A 292 6.03 9.90 -17.24
CA GLY A 292 7.24 10.54 -16.73
C GLY A 292 7.27 10.65 -15.21
N LEU A 293 8.48 10.75 -14.63
CA LEU A 293 8.65 10.93 -13.20
C LEU A 293 8.08 12.27 -12.72
N GLU A 294 8.44 13.37 -13.41
CA GLU A 294 8.04 14.73 -13.02
C GLU A 294 6.52 14.91 -13.09
N GLU A 295 5.88 14.41 -14.15
CA GLU A 295 4.42 14.45 -14.31
C GLU A 295 3.72 13.63 -13.22
N SER A 296 4.20 12.42 -12.93
CA SER A 296 3.62 11.58 -11.89
C SER A 296 3.80 12.18 -10.50
N MET A 297 4.96 12.77 -10.20
CA MET A 297 5.19 13.48 -8.94
C MET A 297 4.24 14.68 -8.81
N LYS A 298 4.07 15.46 -9.87
CA LYS A 298 3.13 16.59 -9.91
C LYS A 298 1.70 16.12 -9.70
N GLU A 299 1.28 15.05 -10.36
CA GLU A 299 -0.06 14.46 -10.18
C GLU A 299 -0.31 14.09 -8.71
N MET A 300 0.62 13.36 -8.09
CA MET A 300 0.51 12.95 -6.68
C MET A 300 0.43 14.15 -5.74
N ILE A 301 1.33 15.12 -5.89
CA ILE A 301 1.38 16.32 -5.06
C ILE A 301 0.06 17.10 -5.20
N VAL A 302 -0.43 17.32 -6.41
CA VAL A 302 -1.66 18.08 -6.66
C VAL A 302 -2.89 17.34 -6.14
N LYS A 303 -3.00 16.02 -6.36
CA LYS A 303 -4.14 15.22 -5.84
C LYS A 303 -4.21 15.27 -4.33
N TRP A 304 -3.08 15.09 -3.64
CA TRP A 304 -3.07 15.13 -2.18
C TRP A 304 -3.22 16.52 -1.59
N SER A 305 -2.77 17.60 -2.27
CA SER A 305 -2.92 18.97 -1.78
C SER A 305 -4.33 19.55 -1.94
N LYS A 306 -5.13 19.03 -2.86
CA LYS A 306 -6.51 19.47 -3.09
C LYS A 306 -7.51 18.98 -2.04
N GLN A 307 -7.13 18.00 -1.23
CA GLN A 307 -8.01 17.45 -0.21
C GLN A 307 -8.03 18.38 1.01
N ASN A 308 -9.07 19.19 1.15
CA ASN A 308 -9.32 19.97 2.36
C ASN A 308 -10.32 19.20 3.22
N LEU A 309 -9.78 18.36 4.12
CA LEU A 309 -10.57 17.35 4.82
C LEU A 309 -11.33 17.90 6.03
N ILE A 310 -10.82 18.94 6.69
CA ILE A 310 -11.38 19.40 7.96
C ILE A 310 -12.62 20.30 7.79
N LYS A 311 -12.75 21.02 6.68
CA LYS A 311 -13.87 21.99 6.52
C LYS A 311 -15.24 21.37 6.31
N GLU A 312 -15.30 20.13 5.84
CA GLU A 312 -16.54 19.47 5.43
C GLU A 312 -16.80 18.17 6.20
N LEU A 313 -16.04 17.90 7.28
CA LEU A 313 -16.15 16.66 8.02
C LEU A 313 -17.15 16.75 9.16
N GLU A 314 -18.03 15.80 9.16
CA GLU A 314 -18.75 15.39 10.35
C GLU A 314 -17.87 14.38 11.11
N PHE A 315 -17.36 14.79 12.28
CA PHE A 315 -16.49 13.93 13.09
C PHE A 315 -17.27 13.07 14.08
N VAL A 316 -18.41 13.56 14.53
CA VAL A 316 -19.23 12.91 15.55
C VAL A 316 -20.69 13.00 15.15
N ARG A 317 -21.38 11.88 15.20
CA ARG A 317 -22.83 11.78 14.97
C ARG A 317 -23.52 11.28 16.20
N ASP A 318 -24.71 11.82 16.46
CA ASP A 318 -25.70 11.19 17.30
C ASP A 318 -26.33 9.98 16.61
N GLY A 319 -27.04 9.17 17.37
CA GLY A 319 -27.78 8.06 16.78
C GLY A 319 -28.88 8.58 15.85
N GLU A 320 -28.92 8.03 14.65
CA GLU A 320 -29.99 8.32 13.69
C GLU A 320 -31.23 7.50 14.06
N ASN A 321 -32.42 8.07 13.85
CA ASN A 321 -33.68 7.39 14.17
C ASN A 321 -33.73 6.83 15.61
N GLU A 322 -33.48 7.69 16.58
CA GLU A 322 -33.58 7.33 18.00
C GLU A 322 -35.04 7.06 18.39
N PHE A 323 -35.24 5.96 19.10
CA PHE A 323 -36.52 5.62 19.68
C PHE A 323 -36.38 5.39 21.19
N THR A 324 -37.26 6.01 21.98
CA THR A 324 -37.26 5.87 23.45
C THR A 324 -38.64 5.48 23.93
N ASP A 325 -38.73 4.45 24.77
CA ASP A 325 -39.94 4.03 25.47
C ASP A 325 -39.63 3.65 26.92
N ALA A 326 -40.60 3.05 27.63
CA ALA A 326 -40.46 2.64 29.04
C ALA A 326 -39.36 1.55 29.22
N ARG A 327 -38.91 0.89 28.18
CA ARG A 327 -37.87 -0.15 28.24
C ARG A 327 -36.45 0.41 28.04
N GLY A 328 -36.34 1.66 27.50
CA GLY A 328 -35.06 2.31 27.23
C GLY A 328 -35.00 2.97 25.86
N LYS A 329 -33.78 3.13 25.35
CA LYS A 329 -33.47 3.87 24.10
C LYS A 329 -32.86 2.95 23.07
N ILE A 330 -33.27 3.12 21.81
CA ILE A 330 -32.65 2.52 20.66
C ILE A 330 -32.03 3.65 19.83
N SER A 331 -30.72 3.56 19.59
CA SER A 331 -30.00 4.50 18.69
C SER A 331 -29.43 3.72 17.52
N ASN A 332 -29.82 4.09 16.30
CA ASN A 332 -29.31 3.49 15.08
C ASN A 332 -28.23 4.40 14.49
N HIS A 333 -27.17 3.80 13.98
CA HIS A 333 -26.11 4.50 13.27
C HIS A 333 -25.97 3.89 11.87
N GLU A 334 -26.21 4.69 10.83
CA GLU A 334 -25.98 4.25 9.46
C GLU A 334 -24.49 4.34 9.14
N LEU A 335 -23.95 3.27 8.58
CA LEU A 335 -22.56 3.19 8.14
C LEU A 335 -22.49 3.28 6.62
N THR A 336 -21.63 4.15 6.12
CA THR A 336 -21.42 4.35 4.67
C THR A 336 -20.65 3.20 4.03
N GLU A 337 -19.98 2.37 4.84
CA GLU A 337 -19.16 1.26 4.40
C GLU A 337 -19.50 0.00 5.18
N PRO A 338 -19.50 -1.19 4.54
CA PRO A 338 -19.56 -2.45 5.25
C PRO A 338 -18.41 -2.62 6.22
N ILE A 339 -18.70 -3.22 7.38
CA ILE A 339 -17.69 -3.64 8.37
C ILE A 339 -17.63 -5.16 8.42
N ASN A 340 -16.45 -5.70 8.65
CA ASN A 340 -16.23 -7.14 8.80
C ASN A 340 -15.40 -7.50 10.05
N MET A 341 -14.98 -6.48 10.81
CA MET A 341 -14.32 -6.67 12.10
C MET A 341 -14.79 -5.61 13.10
N ILE A 342 -15.02 -6.03 14.34
CA ILE A 342 -15.34 -5.15 15.46
C ILE A 342 -14.27 -5.34 16.53
N GLY A 343 -13.58 -4.25 16.88
CA GLY A 343 -12.64 -4.21 18.01
C GLY A 343 -13.32 -3.62 19.25
N LEU A 344 -13.36 -4.37 20.36
CA LEU A 344 -13.79 -3.85 21.65
C LEU A 344 -12.59 -3.26 22.39
N ILE A 345 -12.63 -1.96 22.67
CA ILE A 345 -11.51 -1.26 23.29
C ILE A 345 -11.95 -0.65 24.63
N ASN A 346 -11.18 -0.94 25.68
CA ASN A 346 -11.32 -0.36 26.99
C ASN A 346 -10.14 0.57 27.28
N SER A 347 -10.38 1.73 27.81
CA SER A 347 -9.38 2.74 28.14
C SER A 347 -9.68 3.39 29.48
N LYS A 348 -8.65 3.61 30.28
CA LYS A 348 -8.78 4.24 31.60
C LYS A 348 -8.77 5.76 31.49
N LYS A 349 -9.48 6.41 32.40
CA LYS A 349 -9.40 7.86 32.60
C LYS A 349 -7.93 8.33 32.68
N GLY A 350 -7.63 9.47 32.08
CA GLY A 350 -6.30 10.08 32.09
C GLY A 350 -5.30 9.49 31.09
N THR A 351 -5.71 8.48 30.33
CA THR A 351 -4.84 7.91 29.28
C THR A 351 -5.06 8.61 27.93
N ILE A 352 -4.11 8.42 27.03
CA ILE A 352 -4.12 8.91 25.66
C ILE A 352 -3.96 7.74 24.69
N ARG A 353 -4.68 7.76 23.59
CA ARG A 353 -4.53 6.84 22.45
C ARG A 353 -4.46 7.59 21.14
N ALA A 354 -4.14 6.88 20.08
CA ALA A 354 -3.97 7.36 18.73
C ALA A 354 -2.68 8.18 18.56
N ASN A 355 -2.69 9.49 18.39
CA ASN A 355 -1.54 10.27 17.90
C ASN A 355 -1.01 9.72 16.56
N HIS A 356 -1.94 9.45 15.64
CA HIS A 356 -1.67 8.89 14.33
C HIS A 356 -2.72 9.30 13.31
N TYR A 357 -2.52 8.88 12.08
CA TYR A 357 -3.53 8.95 11.03
C TYR A 357 -3.52 7.67 10.19
N HIS A 358 -4.62 7.45 9.48
CA HIS A 358 -4.76 6.37 8.52
C HIS A 358 -4.76 6.94 7.11
N PRO A 359 -3.83 6.55 6.22
CA PRO A 359 -3.81 7.06 4.85
C PRO A 359 -5.01 6.66 3.99
N GLN A 360 -5.62 5.53 4.33
CA GLN A 360 -6.64 4.89 3.48
C GLN A 360 -7.94 4.58 4.21
N GLN A 361 -7.89 4.31 5.51
CA GLN A 361 -9.05 3.90 6.29
C GLN A 361 -9.84 5.10 6.80
N GLU A 362 -11.17 5.02 6.69
CA GLU A 362 -12.07 5.77 7.55
C GLU A 362 -12.23 4.99 8.86
N GLN A 363 -11.80 5.57 9.99
CA GLN A 363 -11.97 4.95 11.29
C GLN A 363 -13.31 5.35 11.89
N LYS A 364 -14.06 4.38 12.39
CA LYS A 364 -15.35 4.56 13.03
C LYS A 364 -15.31 3.99 14.44
N CYS A 365 -15.60 4.81 15.44
CA CYS A 365 -15.59 4.43 16.84
C CYS A 365 -16.95 4.73 17.48
N LEU A 366 -17.73 3.68 17.83
CA LEU A 366 -18.98 3.83 18.57
C LEU A 366 -18.71 3.76 20.07
N PHE A 367 -18.94 4.84 20.78
CA PHE A 367 -18.69 4.93 22.22
C PHE A 367 -19.89 4.36 23.00
N THR A 368 -19.69 3.21 23.63
CA THR A 368 -20.74 2.49 24.37
C THR A 368 -20.75 2.82 25.84
N LYS A 369 -19.68 3.46 26.35
CA LYS A 369 -19.58 3.94 27.74
C LYS A 369 -18.48 4.98 27.86
N GLY A 370 -18.69 6.00 28.67
CA GLY A 370 -17.67 6.97 29.04
C GLY A 370 -17.69 8.26 28.24
N GLN A 371 -16.53 8.92 28.17
CA GLN A 371 -16.37 10.22 27.50
C GLN A 371 -14.90 10.42 27.15
N ILE A 372 -14.67 11.03 26.00
CA ILE A 372 -13.33 11.42 25.55
C ILE A 372 -13.32 12.87 25.04
N ILE A 373 -12.13 13.44 24.98
CA ILE A 373 -11.81 14.57 24.13
C ILE A 373 -11.09 14.03 22.92
N GLU A 374 -11.61 14.27 21.73
CA GLU A 374 -10.98 13.89 20.49
C GLU A 374 -10.44 15.13 19.78
N ILE A 375 -9.17 15.06 19.37
CA ILE A 375 -8.46 16.17 18.73
C ILE A 375 -8.11 15.73 17.31
N TYR A 376 -8.38 16.59 16.34
CA TYR A 376 -8.18 16.34 14.92
C TYR A 376 -7.26 17.37 14.29
N LYS A 377 -6.47 16.94 13.31
CA LYS A 377 -5.67 17.82 12.47
C LYS A 377 -5.63 17.29 11.04
N ASP A 378 -5.90 18.13 10.05
CA ASP A 378 -5.69 17.81 8.64
C ASP A 378 -4.20 17.81 8.35
N ILE A 379 -3.66 16.64 8.05
CA ILE A 379 -2.24 16.48 7.71
C ILE A 379 -1.91 16.88 6.27
N LEU A 380 -2.94 17.05 5.42
CA LEU A 380 -2.78 17.51 4.05
C LEU A 380 -2.65 19.02 3.95
N ASN A 381 -3.09 19.73 5.00
CA ASN A 381 -2.95 21.15 5.13
C ASN A 381 -2.10 21.50 6.37
N PRO A 382 -0.80 21.85 6.20
CA PRO A 382 0.10 22.16 7.33
C PRO A 382 -0.41 23.29 8.23
N ASN A 383 -1.19 24.22 7.68
CA ASN A 383 -1.76 25.36 8.39
C ASN A 383 -3.14 25.07 8.99
N SER A 384 -3.65 23.83 8.91
CA SER A 384 -4.93 23.52 9.51
C SER A 384 -4.85 23.66 11.04
N PRO A 385 -5.86 24.24 11.67
CA PRO A 385 -5.92 24.28 13.14
C PRO A 385 -6.16 22.88 13.70
N LYS A 386 -5.79 22.68 14.97
CA LYS A 386 -6.33 21.57 15.73
C LYS A 386 -7.80 21.84 16.03
N ILE A 387 -8.65 20.86 15.84
CA ILE A 387 -10.06 20.89 16.21
C ILE A 387 -10.25 19.95 17.39
N THR A 388 -10.86 20.45 18.46
CA THR A 388 -11.13 19.67 19.68
C THR A 388 -12.63 19.47 19.82
N GLN A 389 -13.04 18.24 20.09
CA GLN A 389 -14.44 17.87 20.26
C GLN A 389 -14.60 16.87 21.42
N VAL A 390 -15.65 17.05 22.21
CA VAL A 390 -16.04 16.06 23.23
C VAL A 390 -16.92 15.01 22.59
N VAL A 391 -16.58 13.74 22.80
CA VAL A 391 -17.37 12.60 22.35
C VAL A 391 -17.93 11.87 23.56
N ASN A 392 -19.23 11.70 23.59
CA ASN A 392 -19.97 11.10 24.68
C ASN A 392 -20.43 9.67 24.35
N GLU A 393 -20.88 9.00 25.38
CA GLU A 393 -21.59 7.72 25.25
C GLU A 393 -22.77 7.82 24.28
N GLY A 394 -22.94 6.82 23.43
CA GLY A 394 -23.97 6.77 22.39
C GLY A 394 -23.59 7.43 21.07
N GLN A 395 -22.49 8.19 21.02
CA GLN A 395 -22.05 8.88 19.80
C GLN A 395 -21.10 8.02 18.96
N LEU A 396 -21.16 8.20 17.65
CA LEU A 396 -20.27 7.59 16.65
C LEU A 396 -19.26 8.63 16.17
N SER A 397 -17.98 8.42 16.48
CA SER A 397 -16.88 9.21 15.90
C SER A 397 -16.48 8.64 14.55
N ILE A 398 -16.33 9.51 13.55
CA ILE A 398 -15.96 9.16 12.18
C ILE A 398 -14.73 9.97 11.77
N ILE A 399 -13.61 9.28 11.58
CA ILE A 399 -12.33 9.91 11.24
C ILE A 399 -11.95 9.54 9.82
N LYS A 400 -11.93 10.52 8.94
CA LYS A 400 -11.62 10.30 7.51
C LYS A 400 -10.14 9.99 7.30
N PRO A 401 -9.79 9.33 6.17
CA PRO A 401 -8.39 9.13 5.79
C PRO A 401 -7.62 10.44 5.78
N ASN A 402 -6.35 10.38 6.22
CA ASN A 402 -5.44 11.52 6.29
C ASN A 402 -5.82 12.61 7.32
N VAL A 403 -6.72 12.33 8.24
CA VAL A 403 -6.94 13.16 9.42
C VAL A 403 -6.19 12.54 10.60
N ALA A 404 -5.15 13.25 11.09
CA ALA A 404 -4.51 12.88 12.33
C ALA A 404 -5.47 13.11 13.49
N HIS A 405 -5.50 12.17 14.43
CA HIS A 405 -6.40 12.21 15.57
C HIS A 405 -5.74 11.68 16.83
N THR A 406 -6.24 12.18 17.95
CA THR A 406 -5.83 11.78 19.30
C THR A 406 -7.05 11.72 20.19
N MET A 407 -7.11 10.69 21.04
CA MET A 407 -8.19 10.46 22.01
C MET A 407 -7.63 10.61 23.42
N VAL A 408 -8.12 11.59 24.18
CA VAL A 408 -7.82 11.81 25.59
C VAL A 408 -9.03 11.37 26.41
N PHE A 409 -8.86 10.41 27.32
CA PHE A 409 -9.97 9.79 28.06
C PHE A 409 -10.27 10.54 29.34
N THR A 410 -11.39 11.24 29.39
CA THR A 410 -11.86 12.00 30.57
C THR A 410 -12.58 11.12 31.60
N LYS A 411 -13.06 9.95 31.17
CA LYS A 411 -13.68 8.90 31.99
C LYS A 411 -13.16 7.52 31.55
N ASP A 412 -13.35 6.50 32.39
CA ASP A 412 -13.20 5.12 31.97
C ASP A 412 -14.17 4.85 30.81
N THR A 413 -13.63 4.50 29.67
CA THR A 413 -14.36 4.49 28.41
C THR A 413 -14.27 3.13 27.72
N THR A 414 -15.40 2.69 27.18
CA THR A 414 -15.49 1.51 26.31
C THR A 414 -16.07 1.94 24.97
N PHE A 415 -15.42 1.52 23.89
CA PHE A 415 -15.92 1.80 22.54
C PHE A 415 -15.65 0.64 21.57
N LEU A 416 -16.46 0.59 20.54
CA LEU A 416 -16.33 -0.35 19.43
C LEU A 416 -15.60 0.35 18.28
N ASN A 417 -14.46 -0.20 17.87
CA ASN A 417 -13.80 0.20 16.64
C ASN A 417 -14.38 -0.65 15.49
N LEU A 418 -15.08 -0.01 14.57
CA LEU A 418 -15.79 -0.64 13.46
C LEU A 418 -14.89 -0.58 12.23
N VAL A 419 -14.36 -1.73 11.81
CA VAL A 419 -13.29 -1.81 10.80
C VAL A 419 -13.78 -2.49 9.54
N ARG A 420 -13.40 -1.92 8.41
CA ARG A 420 -13.48 -2.56 7.10
C ARG A 420 -12.12 -3.20 6.80
N GLY A 421 -12.11 -4.50 6.48
CA GLY A 421 -10.89 -5.25 6.22
C GLY A 421 -10.20 -5.77 7.47
N GLU A 422 -9.02 -6.35 7.32
CA GLU A 422 -8.19 -6.82 8.41
C GLU A 422 -7.47 -5.66 9.11
N ARG A 423 -7.24 -5.81 10.40
CA ARG A 423 -6.50 -4.81 11.18
C ARG A 423 -5.00 -5.00 10.97
N GLU A 424 -4.44 -4.28 10.03
CA GLU A 424 -3.01 -4.28 9.72
C GLU A 424 -2.40 -2.92 10.05
N HIS A 425 -1.79 -2.80 11.24
CA HIS A 425 -1.20 -1.53 11.68
C HIS A 425 0.13 -1.23 11.01
N ASP A 426 0.91 -2.26 10.69
CA ASP A 426 2.28 -2.14 10.21
C ASP A 426 2.43 -2.39 8.71
N ASN A 427 1.39 -2.85 8.05
CA ASN A 427 1.35 -3.10 6.61
C ASN A 427 0.60 -1.99 5.88
N TYR A 428 0.93 -1.81 4.60
CA TYR A 428 0.29 -0.85 3.70
C TYR A 428 -1.13 -1.25 3.29
N GLY A 429 -1.79 -2.07 4.10
CA GLY A 429 -3.19 -2.40 4.01
C GLY A 429 -4.10 -1.21 4.31
N ILE A 430 -5.41 -1.42 4.19
CA ILE A 430 -6.40 -0.35 4.40
C ILE A 430 -6.37 0.23 5.81
N THR A 431 -5.96 -0.56 6.81
CA THR A 431 -5.88 -0.15 8.22
C THR A 431 -4.49 0.38 8.62
N HIS A 432 -3.61 0.62 7.65
CA HIS A 432 -2.27 1.14 7.91
C HIS A 432 -2.32 2.42 8.75
N THR A 433 -1.45 2.47 9.75
CA THR A 433 -1.37 3.55 10.72
C THR A 433 -0.01 4.22 10.65
N ILE A 434 0.01 5.55 10.53
CA ILE A 434 1.23 6.35 10.54
C ILE A 434 1.24 7.22 11.81
N LYS A 435 2.26 7.04 12.65
CA LYS A 435 2.45 7.85 13.85
C LYS A 435 2.57 9.33 13.50
N HIS A 436 1.83 10.16 14.21
CA HIS A 436 1.85 11.61 14.08
C HIS A 436 1.59 12.25 15.44
N LEU A 437 2.65 12.41 16.21
CA LEU A 437 2.57 13.00 17.54
C LEU A 437 2.27 14.49 17.40
N PHE A 438 1.08 14.92 17.77
CA PHE A 438 0.65 16.32 17.75
C PHE A 438 -0.08 16.76 19.03
N VAL A 439 -0.32 15.83 19.95
CA VAL A 439 -0.74 16.06 21.32
C VAL A 439 0.24 15.34 22.24
N ASP A 440 0.98 16.09 23.04
CA ASP A 440 1.93 15.56 24.01
C ASP A 440 1.31 15.39 25.40
N GLU A 441 2.11 14.98 26.38
CA GLU A 441 1.66 14.78 27.77
C GLU A 441 1.25 16.07 28.45
N GLU A 442 1.90 17.19 28.14
CA GLU A 442 1.57 18.51 28.74
C GLU A 442 0.20 18.99 28.25
N GLU A 443 -0.01 18.97 26.91
CA GLU A 443 -1.29 19.33 26.30
C GLU A 443 -2.42 18.39 26.78
N LYS A 444 -2.15 17.09 26.90
CA LYS A 444 -3.11 16.12 27.47
C LYS A 444 -3.55 16.54 28.90
N ASN A 445 -2.60 16.90 29.76
CA ASN A 445 -2.89 17.27 31.13
C ASN A 445 -3.74 18.57 31.21
N LEU A 446 -3.40 19.56 30.38
CA LEU A 446 -4.20 20.79 30.26
C LEU A 446 -5.64 20.48 29.80
N LEU A 447 -5.82 19.58 28.82
CA LEU A 447 -7.15 19.18 28.39
C LEU A 447 -7.94 18.46 29.49
N LEU A 448 -7.30 17.61 30.28
CA LEU A 448 -7.95 16.93 31.41
C LEU A 448 -8.35 17.85 32.53
N GLU A 449 -7.67 18.99 32.73
CA GLU A 449 -8.04 20.04 33.70
C GLU A 449 -9.22 20.88 33.22
N CYS A 450 -9.41 21.03 31.92
CA CYS A 450 -10.48 21.83 31.31
C CYS A 450 -11.83 21.11 31.23
N TYR A 451 -11.83 19.77 31.29
CA TYR A 451 -13.01 18.91 31.09
C TYR A 451 -13.17 17.87 32.21
#